data_a368912dc37559a878c0900c420040ed
#
_entry.id   a368912dc37559a878c0900c420040ed
#
_cell.length_a   1.000
_cell.length_b   1.000
_cell.length_c   1.000
_cell.angle_alpha   90.00
_cell.angle_beta   90.00
_cell.angle_gamma   90.00
#
_symmetry.space_group_name_H-M   'P 1'
#
loop_
_entity.id
_entity.type
_entity.pdbx_description
1 polymer ?
#
loop_
_entity_poly.entity_id
_entity_poly.type
_entity_poly.pdbx_seq_one_letter_code
_entity_poly.pdbx_strand_id
1 'polypeptide(L)'
;VLRDSLPNRGFPSGAQWQESVQYFSAEGLCFYRQSAGPVYLDFELGMTVLAVRREGETAYFYLDKPVCLPAGREFAILPYQTECSVRLAQPAGAQLEVLEPVTAAENLKLGDRLRVGEIYTLFYREVESGFLFKGEQHSMFELTYVDRGALHCVVDGNGVELHQGQLMVFGPQQWHMQYTDLDMTARFLTVSFDLESEFAARLPDRVFDLSSAEAAQLRQIVRESENMDAYSGDFIRSYLKLLLLSVLRDTGSEKKRLKTPVALNHENEIVSRTLQYVADHVCDKLSVEIVSREVGVSASHLTALFHRQMNISPGEYIRRVKLEESKRLIREGTMNFSQIAAQLNYSTIHHFSRQFKDKFGMSPSEYAKSIQSE
;
A
#
# COMPACT_ATOMS: atom_id res chain seq x y z
N VAL A 1 1.11 11.37 22.67
CA VAL A 1 2.40 11.19 23.32
C VAL A 1 2.41 12.00 24.62
N LEU A 2 2.77 11.33 25.70
CA LEU A 2 2.86 11.99 27.01
C LEU A 2 3.97 13.05 26.96
N ARG A 3 3.66 14.27 27.42
CA ARG A 3 4.64 15.36 27.57
C ARG A 3 5.39 15.19 28.89
N ASP A 4 6.50 15.88 29.02
CA ASP A 4 7.30 15.91 30.26
C ASP A 4 6.43 16.27 31.47
N SER A 5 6.82 15.75 32.61
CA SER A 5 6.09 15.84 33.86
C SER A 5 5.78 17.28 34.28
N LEU A 6 4.60 17.48 34.86
CA LEU A 6 4.29 18.70 35.58
C LEU A 6 5.24 18.89 36.78
N PRO A 7 5.52 20.15 37.21
CA PRO A 7 6.44 20.37 38.33
C PRO A 7 5.92 19.70 39.60
N ASN A 8 6.83 19.03 40.31
CA ASN A 8 6.53 18.42 41.61
C ASN A 8 6.15 19.54 42.62
N ARG A 9 4.97 19.42 43.20
CA ARG A 9 4.51 20.26 44.30
C ARG A 9 4.07 19.35 45.43
N GLY A 10 4.76 19.35 46.54
CA GLY A 10 4.48 18.50 47.68
C GLY A 10 3.01 18.43 48.00
N PHE A 11 2.53 17.25 48.43
CA PHE A 11 1.13 17.05 48.77
C PHE A 11 0.77 17.82 50.06
N PRO A 12 -0.34 18.59 50.09
CA PRO A 12 -0.66 19.45 51.21
C PRO A 12 -1.13 18.63 52.43
N SER A 13 -0.98 19.19 53.62
CA SER A 13 -1.50 18.60 54.87
C SER A 13 -2.18 19.69 55.73
N GLY A 14 -3.11 19.28 56.59
CA GLY A 14 -3.79 20.14 57.55
C GLY A 14 -5.31 20.21 57.35
N ALA A 15 -6.04 20.70 58.38
CA ALA A 15 -7.50 20.70 58.44
C ALA A 15 -8.23 21.51 57.32
N GLN A 16 -7.49 22.34 56.61
CA GLN A 16 -7.99 23.12 55.47
C GLN A 16 -8.10 22.29 54.17
N TRP A 17 -7.63 21.06 54.18
CA TRP A 17 -7.64 20.16 53.02
C TRP A 17 -8.49 18.94 53.32
N GLN A 18 -9.28 18.56 52.32
CA GLN A 18 -9.98 17.28 52.28
C GLN A 18 -9.24 16.34 51.36
N GLU A 19 -8.74 15.23 51.93
CA GLU A 19 -8.07 14.17 51.19
C GLU A 19 -9.01 13.00 50.93
N SER A 20 -8.87 12.39 49.76
CA SER A 20 -9.61 11.17 49.39
C SER A 20 -8.78 10.36 48.38
N VAL A 21 -9.00 9.05 48.35
CA VAL A 21 -8.55 8.19 47.26
C VAL A 21 -9.71 8.01 46.30
N GLN A 22 -9.47 8.32 45.04
CA GLN A 22 -10.45 8.20 43.95
C GLN A 22 -10.02 7.06 43.00
N TYR A 23 -11.00 6.23 42.63
CA TYR A 23 -10.81 5.10 41.71
C TYR A 23 -11.41 5.45 40.37
N PHE A 24 -10.63 5.15 39.31
CA PHE A 24 -11.03 5.43 37.91
C PHE A 24 -10.90 4.16 37.10
N SER A 25 -11.95 3.84 36.33
CA SER A 25 -11.94 2.78 35.34
C SER A 25 -11.86 3.38 33.93
N ALA A 26 -11.53 2.57 32.94
CA ALA A 26 -11.50 3.01 31.53
C ALA A 26 -12.87 3.40 30.97
N GLU A 27 -13.95 3.04 31.65
CA GLU A 27 -15.31 3.36 31.29
C GLU A 27 -15.80 4.60 32.05
N GLY A 28 -16.59 5.47 31.36
CA GLY A 28 -17.24 6.63 31.98
C GLY A 28 -16.32 7.77 32.41
N LEU A 29 -15.14 7.89 31.77
CA LEU A 29 -14.19 8.94 32.06
C LEU A 29 -14.76 10.32 31.72
N CYS A 30 -14.61 11.28 32.66
CA CYS A 30 -15.05 12.66 32.49
C CYS A 30 -13.93 13.64 32.81
N PHE A 31 -14.06 14.85 32.27
CA PHE A 31 -13.31 16.00 32.77
C PHE A 31 -13.89 16.50 34.08
N TYR A 32 -13.04 17.03 34.93
CA TYR A 32 -13.34 17.61 36.22
C TYR A 32 -12.83 19.03 36.32
N ARG A 33 -13.46 19.87 37.12
CA ARG A 33 -13.00 21.22 37.45
C ARG A 33 -13.22 21.49 38.92
N GLN A 34 -12.26 22.15 39.54
CA GLN A 34 -12.38 22.69 40.90
C GLN A 34 -12.22 24.20 40.87
N SER A 35 -13.29 24.93 41.24
CA SER A 35 -13.30 26.40 41.18
C SER A 35 -12.96 27.08 42.52
N ALA A 36 -13.16 26.38 43.66
CA ALA A 36 -12.92 26.94 44.98
C ALA A 36 -11.45 27.05 45.39
N GLY A 37 -10.54 26.37 44.70
CA GLY A 37 -9.11 26.39 45.01
C GLY A 37 -8.33 25.38 44.19
N PRO A 38 -7.02 25.22 44.42
CA PRO A 38 -6.19 24.25 43.72
C PRO A 38 -6.54 22.82 44.10
N VAL A 39 -6.27 21.90 43.19
CA VAL A 39 -6.36 20.44 43.37
C VAL A 39 -4.96 19.85 43.34
N TYR A 40 -4.66 19.05 44.34
CA TYR A 40 -3.45 18.26 44.36
C TYR A 40 -3.79 16.80 44.00
N LEU A 41 -3.00 16.22 43.14
CA LEU A 41 -3.14 14.86 42.68
C LEU A 41 -1.81 14.13 42.89
N ASP A 42 -1.88 12.94 43.44
CA ASP A 42 -0.74 12.08 43.63
C ASP A 42 -1.08 10.66 43.19
N PHE A 43 -0.15 9.97 42.62
CA PHE A 43 -0.27 8.59 42.21
C PHE A 43 -0.46 7.69 43.44
N GLU A 44 -1.39 6.74 43.38
CA GLU A 44 -1.60 5.75 44.43
C GLU A 44 -1.44 4.31 43.87
N LEU A 45 -2.19 3.95 42.82
CA LEU A 45 -2.14 2.62 42.23
C LEU A 45 -2.47 2.68 40.72
N GLY A 46 -1.80 1.84 39.94
CA GLY A 46 -2.01 1.71 38.51
C GLY A 46 -1.33 2.82 37.70
N MET A 47 -1.06 2.58 36.43
CA MET A 47 -0.48 3.58 35.54
C MET A 47 -1.50 4.66 35.21
N THR A 48 -1.25 5.88 35.63
CA THR A 48 -2.20 7.00 35.57
C THR A 48 -1.73 8.08 34.62
N VAL A 49 -2.60 8.53 33.75
CA VAL A 49 -2.39 9.68 32.86
C VAL A 49 -3.32 10.83 33.29
N LEU A 50 -2.73 12.00 33.45
CA LEU A 50 -3.44 13.24 33.72
C LEU A 50 -3.63 14.01 32.41
N ALA A 51 -4.86 14.17 31.97
CA ALA A 51 -5.24 15.04 30.87
C ALA A 51 -5.56 16.43 31.42
N VAL A 52 -4.95 17.47 30.87
CA VAL A 52 -5.15 18.87 31.31
C VAL A 52 -5.50 19.74 30.10
N ARG A 53 -6.63 20.44 30.18
CA ARG A 53 -7.04 21.39 29.14
C ARG A 53 -6.39 22.74 29.30
N ARG A 54 -5.88 23.26 28.19
CA ARG A 54 -5.31 24.61 28.06
C ARG A 54 -5.70 25.21 26.71
N GLU A 55 -6.39 26.33 26.71
CA GLU A 55 -6.68 27.13 25.50
C GLU A 55 -7.30 26.31 24.35
N GLY A 56 -8.19 25.36 24.68
CA GLY A 56 -8.86 24.52 23.70
C GLY A 56 -8.10 23.22 23.31
N GLU A 57 -6.87 23.05 23.76
CA GLU A 57 -6.08 21.84 23.57
C GLU A 57 -5.99 21.01 24.85
N THR A 58 -5.95 19.67 24.72
CA THR A 58 -5.72 18.74 25.82
C THR A 58 -4.28 18.25 25.80
N ALA A 59 -3.54 18.50 26.86
CA ALA A 59 -2.19 17.97 27.07
C ALA A 59 -2.25 16.77 28.03
N TYR A 60 -1.49 15.72 27.74
CA TYR A 60 -1.45 14.49 28.52
C TYR A 60 -0.11 14.35 29.20
N PHE A 61 -0.13 14.05 30.51
CA PHE A 61 1.03 13.87 31.37
C PHE A 61 0.98 12.54 32.10
N TYR A 62 2.10 11.91 32.29
CA TYR A 62 2.18 10.76 33.20
C TYR A 62 2.20 11.28 34.64
N LEU A 63 1.31 10.73 35.47
CA LEU A 63 1.24 11.09 36.89
C LEU A 63 2.15 10.14 37.71
N ASP A 64 3.39 10.53 37.89
CA ASP A 64 4.44 9.79 38.60
C ASP A 64 4.89 10.47 39.89
N LYS A 65 4.34 11.63 40.19
CA LYS A 65 4.66 12.45 41.38
C LYS A 65 3.51 13.40 41.70
N PRO A 66 3.47 13.95 42.93
CA PRO A 66 2.46 14.92 43.31
C PRO A 66 2.47 16.15 42.39
N VAL A 67 1.31 16.51 41.88
CA VAL A 67 1.10 17.72 41.05
C VAL A 67 0.01 18.59 41.67
N CYS A 68 0.10 19.90 41.41
CA CYS A 68 -0.92 20.86 41.79
C CYS A 68 -1.51 21.51 40.55
N LEU A 69 -2.82 21.44 40.42
CA LEU A 69 -3.60 22.13 39.40
C LEU A 69 -4.22 23.39 40.01
N PRO A 70 -4.06 24.58 39.41
CA PRO A 70 -4.68 25.80 39.90
C PRO A 70 -6.21 25.71 39.80
N ALA A 71 -6.89 26.51 40.60
CA ALA A 71 -8.37 26.65 40.56
C ALA A 71 -8.85 26.93 39.13
N GLY A 72 -10.01 26.35 38.78
CA GLY A 72 -10.64 26.49 37.45
C GLY A 72 -9.98 25.68 36.32
N ARG A 73 -8.88 24.97 36.58
CA ARG A 73 -8.26 24.12 35.57
C ARG A 73 -9.08 22.87 35.33
N GLU A 74 -9.38 22.58 34.06
CA GLU A 74 -10.07 21.37 33.65
C GLU A 74 -9.07 20.24 33.47
N PHE A 75 -9.36 19.08 34.04
CA PHE A 75 -8.52 17.90 34.00
C PHE A 75 -9.33 16.63 33.98
N ALA A 76 -8.74 15.54 33.50
CA ALA A 76 -9.27 14.19 33.62
C ALA A 76 -8.17 13.24 34.08
N ILE A 77 -8.57 12.20 34.80
CA ILE A 77 -7.68 11.13 35.27
C ILE A 77 -8.02 9.90 34.46
N LEU A 78 -7.02 9.40 33.72
CA LEU A 78 -7.18 8.33 32.76
C LEU A 78 -6.31 7.14 33.17
N PRO A 79 -6.88 5.96 33.44
CA PRO A 79 -6.10 4.76 33.59
C PRO A 79 -5.44 4.40 32.26
N TYR A 80 -4.16 4.09 32.27
CA TYR A 80 -3.46 3.68 31.05
C TYR A 80 -3.89 2.29 30.57
N GLN A 81 -4.29 1.43 31.53
CA GLN A 81 -4.83 0.09 31.25
C GLN A 81 -6.32 0.05 31.58
N THR A 82 -6.74 -0.69 32.58
CA THR A 82 -8.13 -0.90 32.95
C THR A 82 -8.61 0.03 34.06
N GLU A 83 -7.77 0.22 35.07
CA GLU A 83 -8.10 1.01 36.27
C GLU A 83 -6.87 1.64 36.91
N CYS A 84 -7.09 2.72 37.65
CA CYS A 84 -6.08 3.38 38.48
C CYS A 84 -6.74 4.00 39.70
N SER A 85 -5.94 4.32 40.72
CA SER A 85 -6.37 5.15 41.84
C SER A 85 -5.39 6.31 42.08
N VAL A 86 -5.96 7.44 42.47
CA VAL A 86 -5.25 8.69 42.68
C VAL A 86 -5.67 9.26 44.05
N ARG A 87 -4.67 9.64 44.84
CA ARG A 87 -4.88 10.43 46.04
C ARG A 87 -5.10 11.89 45.64
N LEU A 88 -6.23 12.43 46.07
CA LEU A 88 -6.70 13.77 45.73
C LEU A 88 -6.82 14.60 47.01
N ALA A 89 -6.25 15.81 46.98
CA ALA A 89 -6.52 16.80 48.02
C ALA A 89 -7.07 18.09 47.41
N GLN A 90 -8.14 18.59 48.03
CA GLN A 90 -8.84 19.82 47.62
C GLN A 90 -9.23 20.61 48.87
N PRO A 91 -9.59 21.92 48.76
CA PRO A 91 -10.04 22.70 49.88
C PRO A 91 -11.24 22.02 50.63
N ALA A 92 -11.22 22.08 51.94
CA ALA A 92 -12.26 21.44 52.76
C ALA A 92 -13.65 21.98 52.40
N GLY A 93 -14.62 21.07 52.17
CA GLY A 93 -15.96 21.42 51.75
C GLY A 93 -16.15 21.72 50.26
N ALA A 94 -15.05 21.73 49.47
CA ALA A 94 -15.12 21.88 48.02
C ALA A 94 -15.53 20.54 47.35
N GLN A 95 -16.12 20.63 46.17
CA GLN A 95 -16.49 19.48 45.36
C GLN A 95 -15.96 19.65 43.95
N LEU A 96 -15.57 18.54 43.30
CA LEU A 96 -15.25 18.52 41.88
C LEU A 96 -16.54 18.65 41.07
N GLU A 97 -16.56 19.60 40.18
CA GLU A 97 -17.58 19.70 39.14
C GLU A 97 -17.25 18.67 38.04
N VAL A 98 -18.23 17.81 37.73
CA VAL A 98 -18.11 16.86 36.60
C VAL A 98 -18.53 17.57 35.33
N LEU A 99 -17.67 17.55 34.36
CA LEU A 99 -17.88 18.16 33.04
C LEU A 99 -18.24 17.07 32.00
N GLU A 100 -17.98 17.37 30.72
CA GLU A 100 -18.27 16.43 29.65
C GLU A 100 -17.39 15.18 29.69
N PRO A 101 -17.85 14.07 29.05
CA PRO A 101 -17.08 12.86 28.89
C PRO A 101 -15.77 13.08 28.11
N VAL A 102 -14.76 12.29 28.43
CA VAL A 102 -13.50 12.27 27.69
C VAL A 102 -13.69 11.49 26.38
N THR A 103 -13.79 12.20 25.27
CA THR A 103 -13.93 11.59 23.93
C THR A 103 -12.58 11.19 23.28
N ALA A 104 -11.45 11.58 23.87
CA ALA A 104 -10.12 11.48 23.27
C ALA A 104 -9.18 10.45 23.93
N ALA A 105 -9.69 9.52 24.75
CA ALA A 105 -8.86 8.47 25.37
C ALA A 105 -8.16 7.57 24.33
N GLU A 106 -8.65 7.51 23.11
CA GLU A 106 -8.02 6.78 21.99
C GLU A 106 -6.63 7.30 21.61
N ASN A 107 -6.32 8.57 21.93
CA ASN A 107 -5.04 9.20 21.59
C ASN A 107 -3.89 8.89 22.58
N LEU A 108 -4.13 8.17 23.65
CA LEU A 108 -3.10 7.80 24.62
C LEU A 108 -2.23 6.64 24.14
N LYS A 109 -2.77 5.78 23.28
CA LYS A 109 -2.07 4.63 22.72
C LYS A 109 -1.60 4.96 21.30
N LEU A 110 -0.34 4.64 21.01
CA LEU A 110 0.15 4.60 19.65
C LEU A 110 -0.37 3.31 19.01
N GLY A 111 -1.57 3.37 18.45
CA GLY A 111 -2.14 2.28 17.70
C GLY A 111 -1.63 2.22 16.26
N ASP A 112 -1.72 1.07 15.65
CA ASP A 112 -1.43 0.89 14.24
C ASP A 112 -2.58 1.48 13.40
N ARG A 113 -2.25 2.44 12.52
CA ARG A 113 -3.19 2.99 11.55
C ARG A 113 -3.02 2.37 10.16
N LEU A 114 -1.97 1.58 9.99
CA LEU A 114 -1.67 0.82 8.79
C LEU A 114 -1.10 -0.52 9.21
N ARG A 115 -1.73 -1.61 8.77
CA ARG A 115 -1.28 -2.97 8.99
C ARG A 115 -1.07 -3.66 7.66
N VAL A 116 0.14 -4.12 7.40
CA VAL A 116 0.44 -5.03 6.31
C VAL A 116 0.13 -6.45 6.79
N GLY A 117 -0.78 -7.12 6.10
CA GLY A 117 -1.18 -8.49 6.38
C GLY A 117 -0.28 -9.51 5.72
N GLU A 118 -0.86 -10.50 5.05
CA GLU A 118 -0.10 -11.52 4.33
C GLU A 118 0.60 -10.92 3.09
N ILE A 119 1.80 -11.45 2.79
CA ILE A 119 2.53 -11.19 1.55
C ILE A 119 2.40 -12.45 0.70
N TYR A 120 1.78 -12.35 -0.46
CA TYR A 120 1.48 -13.47 -1.34
C TYR A 120 2.60 -13.72 -2.35
N THR A 121 3.14 -12.63 -2.92
CA THR A 121 4.21 -12.71 -3.91
C THR A 121 5.26 -11.63 -3.63
N LEU A 122 6.51 -11.98 -3.92
CA LEU A 122 7.62 -11.05 -3.92
C LEU A 122 8.56 -11.46 -5.04
N PHE A 123 8.65 -10.65 -6.11
CA PHE A 123 9.48 -10.90 -7.26
C PHE A 123 10.41 -9.71 -7.51
N TYR A 124 11.71 -9.94 -7.42
CA TYR A 124 12.71 -9.00 -7.91
C TYR A 124 13.39 -9.61 -9.12
N ARG A 125 13.17 -9.01 -10.29
CA ARG A 125 13.62 -9.60 -11.56
C ARG A 125 14.08 -8.55 -12.56
N GLU A 126 15.01 -8.96 -13.39
CA GLU A 126 15.41 -8.27 -14.61
C GLU A 126 14.69 -8.89 -15.79
N VAL A 127 14.13 -8.07 -16.64
CA VAL A 127 13.40 -8.50 -17.83
C VAL A 127 14.05 -7.92 -19.09
N GLU A 128 14.01 -8.72 -20.13
CA GLU A 128 14.55 -8.35 -21.43
C GLU A 128 13.64 -7.35 -22.15
N SER A 129 14.19 -6.78 -23.22
CA SER A 129 13.43 -5.91 -24.13
C SER A 129 12.20 -6.64 -24.70
N GLY A 130 11.08 -5.90 -24.74
CA GLY A 130 9.81 -6.42 -25.19
C GLY A 130 9.17 -7.44 -24.25
N PHE A 131 9.55 -7.47 -22.99
CA PHE A 131 8.82 -8.20 -21.95
C PHE A 131 7.34 -7.84 -21.97
N LEU A 132 6.49 -8.83 -21.76
CA LEU A 132 5.04 -8.64 -21.60
C LEU A 132 4.52 -9.58 -20.52
N PHE A 133 3.98 -8.98 -19.47
CA PHE A 133 3.07 -9.64 -18.55
C PHE A 133 1.64 -9.33 -19.01
N LYS A 134 0.88 -10.34 -19.40
CA LYS A 134 -0.41 -10.19 -20.10
C LYS A 134 -1.58 -9.65 -19.26
N GLY A 135 -1.32 -9.41 -17.98
CA GLY A 135 -2.26 -8.81 -17.06
C GLY A 135 -3.00 -9.78 -16.17
N GLU A 136 -3.44 -9.26 -15.05
CA GLU A 136 -4.22 -9.95 -14.03
C GLU A 136 -5.12 -8.98 -13.26
N GLN A 137 -6.02 -9.57 -12.48
CA GLN A 137 -6.87 -8.87 -11.53
C GLN A 137 -7.02 -9.75 -10.29
N HIS A 138 -6.80 -9.20 -9.11
CA HIS A 138 -6.88 -9.92 -7.85
C HIS A 138 -7.38 -9.02 -6.71
N SER A 139 -7.67 -9.62 -5.55
CA SER A 139 -8.22 -8.92 -4.38
C SER A 139 -7.17 -8.24 -3.49
N MET A 140 -5.89 -8.46 -3.76
CA MET A 140 -4.76 -7.94 -2.98
C MET A 140 -4.34 -6.57 -3.50
N PHE A 141 -3.59 -5.82 -2.70
CA PHE A 141 -2.76 -4.73 -3.20
C PHE A 141 -1.50 -5.29 -3.85
N GLU A 142 -1.01 -4.63 -4.89
CA GLU A 142 0.28 -4.94 -5.49
C GLU A 142 1.11 -3.68 -5.66
N LEU A 143 2.35 -3.73 -5.21
CA LEU A 143 3.34 -2.68 -5.37
C LEU A 143 4.30 -3.05 -6.49
N THR A 144 4.54 -2.15 -7.42
CA THR A 144 5.60 -2.26 -8.44
C THR A 144 6.57 -1.09 -8.33
N TYR A 145 7.85 -1.38 -8.20
CA TYR A 145 8.95 -0.41 -8.12
C TYR A 145 9.99 -0.68 -9.21
N VAL A 146 10.39 0.34 -9.97
CA VAL A 146 11.42 0.23 -11.00
C VAL A 146 12.78 0.60 -10.43
N ASP A 147 13.67 -0.40 -10.32
CA ASP A 147 15.04 -0.21 -9.83
C ASP A 147 15.98 0.24 -10.95
N ARG A 148 15.75 -0.21 -12.21
CA ARG A 148 16.54 0.18 -13.38
C ARG A 148 15.69 0.15 -14.65
N GLY A 149 15.96 1.08 -15.56
CA GLY A 149 15.26 1.21 -16.84
C GLY A 149 13.88 1.84 -16.68
N ALA A 150 12.94 1.41 -17.50
CA ALA A 150 11.55 1.84 -17.44
C ALA A 150 10.59 0.67 -17.68
N LEU A 151 9.39 0.77 -17.13
CA LEU A 151 8.35 -0.24 -17.21
C LEU A 151 7.01 0.44 -17.54
N HIS A 152 6.38 0.02 -18.62
CA HIS A 152 5.02 0.44 -18.92
C HIS A 152 4.04 -0.39 -18.08
N CYS A 153 3.14 0.29 -17.40
CA CYS A 153 2.02 -0.30 -16.67
C CYS A 153 0.71 0.17 -17.31
N VAL A 154 -0.25 -0.72 -17.48
CA VAL A 154 -1.62 -0.36 -17.86
C VAL A 154 -2.52 -0.77 -16.72
N VAL A 155 -3.28 0.19 -16.19
CA VAL A 155 -4.18 0.01 -15.05
C VAL A 155 -5.56 0.44 -15.48
N ASP A 156 -6.52 -0.48 -15.50
CA ASP A 156 -7.89 -0.22 -15.96
C ASP A 156 -7.92 0.55 -17.30
N GLY A 157 -7.00 0.19 -18.22
CA GLY A 157 -6.85 0.80 -19.54
C GLY A 157 -6.05 2.11 -19.58
N ASN A 158 -5.59 2.62 -18.45
CA ASN A 158 -4.71 3.80 -18.41
C ASN A 158 -3.24 3.37 -18.50
N GLY A 159 -2.56 3.81 -19.54
CA GLY A 159 -1.11 3.60 -19.71
C GLY A 159 -0.31 4.58 -18.85
N VAL A 160 0.66 4.05 -18.12
CA VAL A 160 1.63 4.80 -17.30
C VAL A 160 3.00 4.22 -17.52
N GLU A 161 4.00 5.06 -17.73
CA GLU A 161 5.40 4.67 -17.77
C GLU A 161 6.05 4.96 -16.42
N LEU A 162 6.57 3.94 -15.78
CA LEU A 162 7.37 4.05 -14.57
C LEU A 162 8.85 4.05 -14.93
N HIS A 163 9.57 5.04 -14.44
CA HIS A 163 11.02 5.18 -14.60
C HIS A 163 11.76 4.71 -13.35
N GLN A 164 13.07 4.55 -13.48
CA GLN A 164 13.95 4.23 -12.34
C GLN A 164 13.69 5.14 -11.13
N GLY A 165 13.53 4.53 -9.95
CA GLY A 165 13.24 5.22 -8.70
C GLY A 165 11.75 5.49 -8.46
N GLN A 166 10.88 5.11 -9.40
CA GLN A 166 9.44 5.30 -9.28
C GLN A 166 8.73 4.03 -8.81
N LEU A 167 7.66 4.24 -8.06
CA LEU A 167 6.80 3.21 -7.49
C LEU A 167 5.34 3.51 -7.81
N MET A 168 4.57 2.46 -8.06
CA MET A 168 3.12 2.50 -8.18
C MET A 168 2.51 1.38 -7.33
N VAL A 169 1.30 1.61 -6.81
CA VAL A 169 0.52 0.58 -6.11
C VAL A 169 -0.78 0.36 -6.87
N PHE A 170 -1.06 -0.88 -7.23
CA PHE A 170 -2.35 -1.32 -7.75
C PHE A 170 -3.26 -1.68 -6.59
N GLY A 171 -4.51 -1.23 -6.65
CA GLY A 171 -5.53 -1.53 -5.64
C GLY A 171 -6.23 -2.87 -5.88
N PRO A 172 -6.99 -3.36 -4.89
CA PRO A 172 -7.82 -4.54 -5.07
C PRO A 172 -8.77 -4.41 -6.27
N GLN A 173 -8.90 -5.47 -7.03
CA GLN A 173 -9.75 -5.56 -8.22
C GLN A 173 -9.38 -4.60 -9.37
N GLN A 174 -8.23 -3.93 -9.33
CA GLN A 174 -7.72 -3.21 -10.48
C GLN A 174 -7.07 -4.18 -11.46
N TRP A 175 -7.56 -4.21 -12.70
CA TRP A 175 -6.88 -4.96 -13.76
C TRP A 175 -5.60 -4.23 -14.15
N HIS A 176 -4.48 -4.93 -14.15
CA HIS A 176 -3.19 -4.35 -14.49
C HIS A 176 -2.33 -5.30 -15.30
N MET A 177 -1.50 -4.73 -16.17
CA MET A 177 -0.47 -5.42 -16.95
C MET A 177 0.81 -4.59 -17.02
N GLN A 178 1.90 -5.26 -17.35
CA GLN A 178 3.23 -4.65 -17.42
C GLN A 178 3.97 -5.10 -18.69
N TYR A 179 4.70 -4.18 -19.32
CA TYR A 179 5.52 -4.51 -20.49
C TYR A 179 6.68 -3.53 -20.62
N THR A 180 7.69 -3.92 -21.42
CA THR A 180 8.79 -3.05 -21.86
C THR A 180 8.75 -2.85 -23.37
N ASP A 181 9.36 -1.78 -23.86
CA ASP A 181 9.58 -1.56 -25.29
C ASP A 181 10.58 -2.58 -25.85
N LEU A 182 10.64 -2.68 -27.19
CA LEU A 182 11.50 -3.66 -27.88
C LEU A 182 13.01 -3.38 -27.75
N ASP A 183 13.37 -2.20 -27.29
CA ASP A 183 14.76 -1.74 -27.12
C ASP A 183 15.08 -1.42 -25.65
N MET A 184 14.14 -1.69 -24.72
CA MET A 184 14.27 -1.34 -23.31
C MET A 184 14.22 -2.57 -22.40
N THR A 185 15.17 -2.65 -21.49
CA THR A 185 15.17 -3.62 -20.39
C THR A 185 14.72 -2.94 -19.11
N ALA A 186 14.16 -3.70 -18.19
CA ALA A 186 13.80 -3.19 -16.88
C ALA A 186 14.22 -4.16 -15.77
N ARG A 187 14.59 -3.60 -14.62
CA ARG A 187 14.71 -4.34 -13.36
C ARG A 187 13.72 -3.76 -12.37
N PHE A 188 12.85 -4.60 -11.84
CA PHE A 188 11.77 -4.14 -10.97
C PHE A 188 11.44 -5.15 -9.88
N LEU A 189 10.86 -4.63 -8.80
CA LEU A 189 10.30 -5.38 -7.69
C LEU A 189 8.78 -5.33 -7.78
N THR A 190 8.14 -6.48 -7.62
CA THR A 190 6.69 -6.60 -7.41
C THR A 190 6.42 -7.30 -6.09
N VAL A 191 5.50 -6.75 -5.29
CA VAL A 191 5.06 -7.33 -4.01
C VAL A 191 3.55 -7.27 -3.94
N SER A 192 2.89 -8.44 -3.79
CA SER A 192 1.44 -8.52 -3.58
C SER A 192 1.15 -8.80 -2.10
N PHE A 193 0.24 -8.03 -1.49
CA PHE A 193 0.02 -8.05 -0.05
C PHE A 193 -1.39 -7.60 0.35
N ASP A 194 -1.81 -8.00 1.55
CA ASP A 194 -2.99 -7.44 2.20
C ASP A 194 -2.66 -6.15 2.96
N LEU A 195 -3.56 -5.19 2.92
CA LEU A 195 -3.41 -3.91 3.60
C LEU A 195 -4.70 -3.50 4.30
N GLU A 196 -4.62 -3.30 5.60
CA GLU A 196 -5.68 -2.72 6.42
C GLU A 196 -5.30 -1.28 6.82
N SER A 197 -6.01 -0.29 6.30
CA SER A 197 -5.80 1.12 6.66
C SER A 197 -6.94 1.99 6.14
N GLU A 198 -7.36 2.98 6.93
CA GLU A 198 -8.25 4.06 6.49
C GLU A 198 -7.65 4.91 5.34
N PHE A 199 -6.33 4.85 5.17
CA PHE A 199 -5.60 5.59 4.13
C PHE A 199 -5.29 4.77 2.89
N ALA A 200 -5.65 3.49 2.85
CA ALA A 200 -5.32 2.56 1.76
C ALA A 200 -5.78 3.09 0.38
N ALA A 201 -6.96 3.74 0.32
CA ALA A 201 -7.50 4.35 -0.90
C ALA A 201 -6.66 5.51 -1.48
N ARG A 202 -5.60 5.97 -0.78
CA ARG A 202 -4.71 7.01 -1.27
C ARG A 202 -3.53 6.47 -2.07
N LEU A 203 -3.29 5.17 -2.04
CA LEU A 203 -2.14 4.53 -2.71
C LEU A 203 -2.37 4.28 -4.20
N PRO A 204 -3.54 3.74 -4.66
CA PRO A 204 -3.74 3.48 -6.08
C PRO A 204 -3.80 4.74 -6.94
N ASP A 205 -3.65 4.56 -8.25
CA ASP A 205 -3.74 5.60 -9.28
C ASP A 205 -2.72 6.75 -9.12
N ARG A 206 -1.54 6.43 -8.56
CA ARG A 206 -0.46 7.40 -8.35
C ARG A 206 0.90 6.81 -8.64
N VAL A 207 1.76 7.65 -9.20
CA VAL A 207 3.19 7.39 -9.30
C VAL A 207 3.91 8.15 -8.18
N PHE A 208 4.76 7.45 -7.45
CA PHE A 208 5.56 8.01 -6.37
C PHE A 208 7.04 8.00 -6.75
N ASP A 209 7.69 9.16 -6.69
CA ASP A 209 9.16 9.26 -6.80
C ASP A 209 9.76 8.98 -5.43
N LEU A 210 10.53 7.92 -5.31
CA LEU A 210 11.09 7.52 -4.04
C LEU A 210 12.38 8.30 -3.72
N SER A 211 12.49 8.74 -2.49
CA SER A 211 13.75 9.23 -1.94
C SER A 211 14.77 8.09 -1.77
N SER A 212 16.04 8.44 -1.57
CA SER A 212 17.09 7.45 -1.28
C SER A 212 16.80 6.61 -0.02
N ALA A 213 16.10 7.18 0.96
CA ALA A 213 15.71 6.49 2.19
C ALA A 213 14.62 5.44 1.92
N GLU A 214 13.60 5.77 1.12
CA GLU A 214 12.53 4.86 0.73
C GLU A 214 13.07 3.75 -0.18
N ALA A 215 13.92 4.07 -1.14
CA ALA A 215 14.60 3.09 -1.97
C ALA A 215 15.50 2.14 -1.15
N ALA A 216 16.08 2.62 -0.02
CA ALA A 216 16.83 1.76 0.89
C ALA A 216 15.95 0.71 1.58
N GLN A 217 14.71 1.03 1.91
CA GLN A 217 13.76 0.07 2.49
C GLN A 217 13.44 -1.04 1.50
N LEU A 218 13.23 -0.71 0.21
CA LEU A 218 13.02 -1.72 -0.84
C LEU A 218 14.25 -2.63 -1.02
N ARG A 219 15.46 -2.08 -0.96
CA ARG A 219 16.69 -2.89 -1.00
C ARG A 219 16.80 -3.85 0.18
N GLN A 220 16.31 -3.47 1.37
CA GLN A 220 16.26 -4.41 2.50
C GLN A 220 15.25 -5.52 2.27
N ILE A 221 14.07 -5.23 1.69
CA ILE A 221 13.09 -6.24 1.31
C ILE A 221 13.72 -7.27 0.35
N VAL A 222 14.43 -6.81 -0.68
CA VAL A 222 15.12 -7.70 -1.64
C VAL A 222 16.17 -8.56 -0.96
N ARG A 223 17.03 -7.96 -0.12
CA ARG A 223 18.08 -8.70 0.61
C ARG A 223 17.51 -9.77 1.54
N GLU A 224 16.42 -9.42 2.23
CA GLU A 224 15.74 -10.34 3.14
C GLU A 224 15.11 -11.52 2.39
N SER A 225 14.63 -11.29 1.16
CA SER A 225 14.06 -12.35 0.32
C SER A 225 15.09 -13.29 -0.29
N GLU A 226 16.36 -12.89 -0.39
CA GLU A 226 17.43 -13.72 -0.95
C GLU A 226 17.89 -14.83 0.01
N ASN A 227 17.83 -14.59 1.34
CA ASN A 227 18.27 -15.54 2.37
C ASN A 227 17.27 -15.56 3.52
N MET A 228 16.09 -16.13 3.30
CA MET A 228 14.99 -16.14 4.25
C MET A 228 15.28 -17.04 5.48
N ASP A 229 14.97 -16.51 6.66
CA ASP A 229 14.93 -17.23 7.93
C ASP A 229 13.55 -17.14 8.61
N ALA A 230 13.44 -17.57 9.85
CA ALA A 230 12.20 -17.57 10.62
C ALA A 230 11.62 -16.15 10.87
N TYR A 231 12.43 -15.10 10.76
CA TYR A 231 12.07 -13.71 11.03
C TYR A 231 11.86 -12.87 9.76
N SER A 232 12.28 -13.39 8.61
CA SER A 232 12.28 -12.64 7.36
C SER A 232 10.92 -12.09 6.97
N GLY A 233 9.83 -12.83 7.23
CA GLY A 233 8.48 -12.37 6.99
C GLY A 233 8.12 -11.12 7.81
N ASP A 234 8.59 -11.02 9.06
CA ASP A 234 8.35 -9.86 9.91
C ASP A 234 9.19 -8.65 9.48
N PHE A 235 10.45 -8.88 9.07
CA PHE A 235 11.31 -7.84 8.51
C PHE A 235 10.71 -7.27 7.22
N ILE A 236 10.33 -8.11 6.27
CA ILE A 236 9.74 -7.69 4.99
C ILE A 236 8.46 -6.88 5.24
N ARG A 237 7.54 -7.35 6.08
CA ARG A 237 6.32 -6.60 6.46
C ARG A 237 6.64 -5.25 7.10
N SER A 238 7.66 -5.21 7.97
CA SER A 238 8.07 -3.98 8.65
C SER A 238 8.66 -2.96 7.68
N TYR A 239 9.53 -3.37 6.77
CA TYR A 239 10.08 -2.49 5.72
C TYR A 239 9.00 -2.00 4.75
N LEU A 240 8.08 -2.88 4.35
CA LEU A 240 6.94 -2.51 3.50
C LEU A 240 6.03 -1.52 4.21
N LYS A 241 5.73 -1.75 5.49
CA LYS A 241 4.95 -0.83 6.32
C LYS A 241 5.60 0.55 6.42
N LEU A 242 6.90 0.61 6.69
CA LEU A 242 7.66 1.87 6.75
C LEU A 242 7.62 2.61 5.41
N LEU A 243 7.82 1.90 4.30
CA LEU A 243 7.74 2.47 2.96
C LEU A 243 6.36 3.09 2.71
N LEU A 244 5.28 2.33 2.93
CA LEU A 244 3.91 2.79 2.69
C LEU A 244 3.55 4.00 3.57
N LEU A 245 3.99 4.02 4.83
CA LEU A 245 3.81 5.16 5.73
C LEU A 245 4.57 6.39 5.24
N SER A 246 5.80 6.23 4.73
CA SER A 246 6.61 7.33 4.18
C SER A 246 5.93 7.93 2.96
N VAL A 247 5.51 7.08 2.01
CA VAL A 247 4.81 7.49 0.79
C VAL A 247 3.49 8.21 1.11
N LEU A 248 2.72 7.72 2.10
CA LEU A 248 1.47 8.35 2.53
C LEU A 248 1.69 9.70 3.24
N ARG A 249 2.81 9.90 3.94
CA ARG A 249 3.16 11.19 4.57
C ARG A 249 3.56 12.26 3.55
N ASP A 250 4.25 11.86 2.49
CA ASP A 250 4.75 12.77 1.45
C ASP A 250 3.66 13.23 0.47
N THR A 251 2.41 12.79 0.66
CA THR A 251 1.25 13.19 -0.16
C THR A 251 0.85 14.67 -0.02
N GLY A 252 1.60 15.48 0.73
CA GLY A 252 1.42 16.93 0.84
C GLY A 252 1.89 17.74 -0.39
N SER A 253 2.73 17.19 -1.27
CA SER A 253 3.01 17.76 -2.58
C SER A 253 2.06 17.10 -3.59
N GLU A 254 1.33 17.92 -4.38
CA GLU A 254 0.43 17.46 -5.45
C GLU A 254 1.21 16.66 -6.51
N LYS A 255 1.55 15.41 -6.21
CA LYS A 255 2.09 14.47 -7.19
C LYS A 255 0.95 13.99 -8.08
N LYS A 256 1.24 13.93 -9.36
CA LYS A 256 0.36 13.63 -10.48
C LYS A 256 -0.59 12.46 -10.19
N ARG A 257 -1.78 12.76 -9.68
CA ARG A 257 -2.88 11.81 -9.69
C ARG A 257 -3.26 11.58 -11.15
N LEU A 258 -3.40 10.34 -11.55
CA LEU A 258 -3.96 10.00 -12.86
C LEU A 258 -5.42 10.44 -12.87
N LYS A 259 -5.68 11.72 -13.10
CA LYS A 259 -7.04 12.26 -13.23
C LYS A 259 -7.53 11.94 -14.63
N THR A 260 -8.51 11.08 -14.70
CA THR A 260 -9.16 10.73 -15.96
C THR A 260 -10.44 11.54 -16.13
N PRO A 261 -10.55 12.45 -17.13
CA PRO A 261 -11.84 13.01 -17.53
C PRO A 261 -12.80 11.89 -17.95
N VAL A 262 -14.10 12.08 -17.76
CA VAL A 262 -15.16 11.10 -18.07
C VAL A 262 -15.07 10.52 -19.51
N ALA A 263 -14.63 11.30 -20.47
CA ALA A 263 -14.42 10.87 -21.86
C ALA A 263 -13.24 9.88 -22.01
N LEU A 264 -12.18 10.03 -21.21
CA LEU A 264 -11.05 9.08 -21.15
C LEU A 264 -11.47 7.75 -20.50
N ASN A 265 -12.44 7.73 -19.57
CA ASN A 265 -12.90 6.49 -18.95
C ASN A 265 -13.47 5.51 -19.99
N HIS A 266 -14.23 5.97 -20.97
CA HIS A 266 -14.78 5.09 -22.00
C HIS A 266 -13.69 4.54 -22.93
N GLU A 267 -12.71 5.35 -23.31
CA GLU A 267 -11.58 4.91 -24.14
C GLU A 267 -10.70 3.90 -23.39
N ASN A 268 -10.46 4.14 -22.09
CA ASN A 268 -9.72 3.24 -21.23
C ASN A 268 -10.46 1.91 -21.04
N GLU A 269 -11.77 1.93 -20.91
CA GLU A 269 -12.60 0.73 -20.85
C GLU A 269 -12.48 -0.11 -22.13
N ILE A 270 -12.44 0.52 -23.29
CA ILE A 270 -12.23 -0.17 -24.57
C ILE A 270 -10.85 -0.85 -24.59
N VAL A 271 -9.80 -0.14 -24.16
CA VAL A 271 -8.45 -0.72 -24.08
C VAL A 271 -8.41 -1.88 -23.10
N SER A 272 -8.90 -1.73 -21.85
CA SER A 272 -8.96 -2.80 -20.87
C SER A 272 -9.69 -4.04 -21.38
N ARG A 273 -10.89 -3.85 -21.94
CA ARG A 273 -11.68 -4.95 -22.53
C ARG A 273 -10.93 -5.63 -23.67
N THR A 274 -10.21 -4.86 -24.49
CA THR A 274 -9.38 -5.42 -25.56
C THR A 274 -8.26 -6.28 -25.02
N LEU A 275 -7.52 -5.78 -24.02
CA LEU A 275 -6.40 -6.48 -23.42
C LEU A 275 -6.87 -7.81 -22.78
N GLN A 276 -7.95 -7.75 -22.01
CA GLN A 276 -8.53 -8.92 -21.37
C GLN A 276 -9.06 -9.92 -22.42
N TYR A 277 -9.82 -9.44 -23.42
CA TYR A 277 -10.32 -10.32 -24.48
C TYR A 277 -9.19 -11.07 -25.21
N VAL A 278 -8.11 -10.38 -25.55
CA VAL A 278 -6.94 -11.01 -26.22
C VAL A 278 -6.26 -12.02 -25.29
N ALA A 279 -6.14 -11.74 -24.00
CA ALA A 279 -5.55 -12.66 -23.02
C ALA A 279 -6.40 -13.93 -22.87
N ASP A 280 -7.72 -13.79 -22.74
CA ASP A 280 -8.66 -14.90 -22.54
C ASP A 280 -8.80 -15.78 -23.80
N HIS A 281 -8.63 -15.18 -25.00
CA HIS A 281 -8.81 -15.84 -26.30
C HIS A 281 -7.51 -16.07 -27.06
N VAL A 282 -6.35 -16.15 -26.34
CA VAL A 282 -5.02 -16.26 -26.97
C VAL A 282 -4.88 -17.45 -27.90
N CYS A 283 -5.60 -18.55 -27.63
CA CYS A 283 -5.65 -19.74 -28.45
C CYS A 283 -6.64 -19.66 -29.61
N ASP A 284 -7.40 -18.59 -29.72
CA ASP A 284 -8.37 -18.40 -30.81
C ASP A 284 -7.75 -17.68 -32.00
N LYS A 285 -8.49 -17.65 -33.11
CA LYS A 285 -8.11 -16.85 -34.27
C LYS A 285 -8.33 -15.39 -33.97
N LEU A 286 -7.29 -14.67 -33.61
CA LEU A 286 -7.30 -13.25 -33.32
C LEU A 286 -6.80 -12.41 -34.50
N SER A 287 -7.51 -11.34 -34.82
CA SER A 287 -7.04 -10.24 -35.69
C SER A 287 -7.57 -8.91 -35.14
N VAL A 288 -7.00 -7.81 -35.58
CA VAL A 288 -7.45 -6.46 -35.13
C VAL A 288 -8.93 -6.26 -35.46
N GLU A 289 -9.41 -6.75 -36.61
CA GLU A 289 -10.81 -6.66 -37.03
C GLU A 289 -11.75 -7.50 -36.14
N ILE A 290 -11.34 -8.70 -35.71
CA ILE A 290 -12.13 -9.52 -34.80
C ILE A 290 -12.24 -8.83 -33.46
N VAL A 291 -11.10 -8.45 -32.89
CA VAL A 291 -11.02 -7.83 -31.56
C VAL A 291 -11.78 -6.51 -31.53
N SER A 292 -11.61 -5.65 -32.55
CA SER A 292 -12.32 -4.37 -32.60
C SER A 292 -13.84 -4.52 -32.66
N ARG A 293 -14.35 -5.56 -33.34
CA ARG A 293 -15.78 -5.91 -33.40
C ARG A 293 -16.31 -6.33 -32.02
N GLU A 294 -15.55 -7.17 -31.31
CA GLU A 294 -15.94 -7.65 -29.98
C GLU A 294 -16.02 -6.54 -28.93
N VAL A 295 -15.13 -5.55 -29.03
CA VAL A 295 -15.17 -4.40 -28.12
C VAL A 295 -16.05 -3.24 -28.62
N GLY A 296 -16.68 -3.39 -29.79
CA GLY A 296 -17.69 -2.45 -30.31
C GLY A 296 -17.13 -1.17 -30.95
N VAL A 297 -15.91 -1.22 -31.52
CA VAL A 297 -15.27 -0.08 -32.18
C VAL A 297 -14.74 -0.44 -33.58
N SER A 298 -14.35 0.56 -34.38
CA SER A 298 -13.67 0.31 -35.64
C SER A 298 -12.20 -0.07 -35.41
N ALA A 299 -11.61 -0.85 -36.33
CA ALA A 299 -10.21 -1.23 -36.26
C ALA A 299 -9.24 -0.04 -36.25
N SER A 300 -9.58 1.03 -37.00
CA SER A 300 -8.81 2.27 -37.00
C SER A 300 -8.88 3.01 -35.67
N HIS A 301 -10.06 3.06 -35.05
CA HIS A 301 -10.23 3.67 -33.71
C HIS A 301 -9.48 2.89 -32.65
N LEU A 302 -9.59 1.55 -32.65
CA LEU A 302 -8.83 0.70 -31.74
C LEU A 302 -7.31 0.90 -31.89
N THR A 303 -6.82 0.98 -33.14
CA THR A 303 -5.40 1.23 -33.42
C THR A 303 -4.94 2.58 -32.87
N ALA A 304 -5.73 3.64 -33.02
CA ALA A 304 -5.42 4.96 -32.51
C ALA A 304 -5.41 4.99 -30.96
N LEU A 305 -6.35 4.28 -30.32
CA LEU A 305 -6.39 4.13 -28.86
C LEU A 305 -5.14 3.43 -28.33
N PHE A 306 -4.76 2.29 -28.93
CA PHE A 306 -3.58 1.53 -28.53
C PHE A 306 -2.28 2.32 -28.70
N HIS A 307 -2.10 3.03 -29.84
CA HIS A 307 -0.94 3.90 -29.98
C HIS A 307 -0.87 5.01 -28.95
N ARG A 308 -2.01 5.60 -28.58
CA ARG A 308 -2.06 6.67 -27.60
C ARG A 308 -1.80 6.19 -26.16
N GLN A 309 -2.36 5.03 -25.80
CA GLN A 309 -2.33 4.53 -24.43
C GLN A 309 -1.14 3.60 -24.14
N MET A 310 -0.68 2.87 -25.14
CA MET A 310 0.28 1.78 -24.99
C MET A 310 1.52 1.91 -25.91
N ASN A 311 1.56 2.92 -26.76
CA ASN A 311 2.65 3.13 -27.73
C ASN A 311 2.93 1.92 -28.67
N ILE A 312 2.02 0.94 -28.74
CA ILE A 312 2.08 -0.22 -29.65
C ILE A 312 0.78 -0.37 -30.42
N SER A 313 0.79 -1.16 -31.50
CA SER A 313 -0.45 -1.49 -32.22
C SER A 313 -1.19 -2.68 -31.59
N PRO A 314 -2.53 -2.80 -31.77
CA PRO A 314 -3.26 -3.98 -31.29
C PRO A 314 -2.74 -5.28 -31.89
N GLY A 315 -2.30 -5.27 -33.16
CA GLY A 315 -1.68 -6.44 -33.82
C GLY A 315 -0.37 -6.85 -33.18
N GLU A 316 0.45 -5.88 -32.78
CA GLU A 316 1.69 -6.12 -32.03
C GLU A 316 1.38 -6.74 -30.65
N TYR A 317 0.37 -6.21 -29.95
CA TYR A 317 -0.07 -6.76 -28.67
C TYR A 317 -0.51 -8.23 -28.81
N ILE A 318 -1.40 -8.53 -29.75
CA ILE A 318 -1.86 -9.92 -30.04
C ILE A 318 -0.65 -10.83 -30.30
N ARG A 319 0.32 -10.39 -31.09
CA ARG A 319 1.54 -11.14 -31.39
C ARG A 319 2.35 -11.43 -30.14
N ARG A 320 2.57 -10.43 -29.28
CA ARG A 320 3.31 -10.59 -28.02
C ARG A 320 2.64 -11.57 -27.08
N VAL A 321 1.33 -11.45 -26.87
CA VAL A 321 0.56 -12.37 -26.01
C VAL A 321 0.68 -13.81 -26.50
N LYS A 322 0.56 -14.06 -27.80
CA LYS A 322 0.72 -15.41 -28.39
C LYS A 322 2.12 -15.96 -28.20
N LEU A 323 3.15 -15.12 -28.32
CA LEU A 323 4.55 -15.54 -28.13
C LEU A 323 4.84 -15.86 -26.65
N GLU A 324 4.35 -15.08 -25.73
CA GLU A 324 4.48 -15.38 -24.28
C GLU A 324 3.74 -16.68 -23.91
N GLU A 325 2.54 -16.90 -24.44
CA GLU A 325 1.82 -18.13 -24.26
C GLU A 325 2.56 -19.33 -24.84
N SER A 326 3.24 -19.16 -25.99
CA SER A 326 4.05 -20.23 -26.57
C SER A 326 5.24 -20.64 -25.66
N LYS A 327 5.86 -19.71 -24.92
CA LYS A 327 6.89 -20.05 -23.92
C LYS A 327 6.31 -20.91 -22.78
N ARG A 328 5.10 -20.60 -22.34
CA ARG A 328 4.40 -21.41 -21.33
C ARG A 328 4.16 -22.82 -21.82
N LEU A 329 3.60 -22.97 -23.03
CA LEU A 329 3.32 -24.28 -23.64
C LEU A 329 4.60 -25.09 -23.90
N ILE A 330 5.71 -24.44 -24.27
CA ILE A 330 7.03 -25.11 -24.42
C ILE A 330 7.53 -25.61 -23.05
N ARG A 331 7.40 -24.83 -22.00
CA ARG A 331 7.82 -25.24 -20.65
C ARG A 331 7.00 -26.41 -20.10
N GLU A 332 5.71 -26.47 -20.42
CA GLU A 332 4.85 -27.59 -20.05
C GLU A 332 5.22 -28.91 -20.75
N GLY A 333 5.85 -28.82 -21.93
CA GLY A 333 6.39 -29.99 -22.64
C GLY A 333 5.35 -31.01 -23.13
N THR A 334 4.06 -30.68 -23.06
CA THR A 334 2.96 -31.58 -23.44
C THR A 334 2.67 -31.61 -24.94
N MET A 335 3.18 -30.63 -25.69
CA MET A 335 2.92 -30.42 -27.11
C MET A 335 4.25 -30.25 -27.89
N ASN A 336 4.27 -30.75 -29.13
CA ASN A 336 5.35 -30.42 -30.06
C ASN A 336 5.14 -29.03 -30.69
N PHE A 337 6.17 -28.48 -31.33
CA PHE A 337 6.14 -27.12 -31.88
C PHE A 337 5.10 -26.92 -32.98
N SER A 338 4.75 -27.98 -33.75
CA SER A 338 3.68 -27.91 -34.73
C SER A 338 2.31 -27.81 -34.09
N GLN A 339 2.11 -28.54 -32.98
CA GLN A 339 0.89 -28.46 -32.18
C GLN A 339 0.75 -27.10 -31.52
N ILE A 340 1.84 -26.55 -30.94
CA ILE A 340 1.85 -25.20 -30.34
C ILE A 340 1.51 -24.14 -31.41
N ALA A 341 2.13 -24.22 -32.59
CA ALA A 341 1.82 -23.30 -33.69
C ALA A 341 0.36 -23.37 -34.12
N ALA A 342 -0.21 -24.59 -34.21
CA ALA A 342 -1.63 -24.81 -34.53
C ALA A 342 -2.56 -24.29 -33.39
N GLN A 343 -2.24 -24.58 -32.13
CA GLN A 343 -2.99 -24.14 -30.95
C GLN A 343 -3.09 -22.60 -30.90
N LEU A 344 -2.00 -21.91 -31.23
CA LEU A 344 -1.95 -20.46 -31.25
C LEU A 344 -2.38 -19.83 -32.59
N ASN A 345 -2.96 -20.63 -33.49
CA ASN A 345 -3.46 -20.20 -34.80
C ASN A 345 -2.39 -19.49 -35.69
N TYR A 346 -1.16 -19.98 -35.68
CA TYR A 346 -0.17 -19.58 -36.66
C TYR A 346 -0.44 -20.30 -38.00
N SER A 347 -0.27 -19.59 -39.09
CA SER A 347 -0.50 -20.16 -40.43
C SER A 347 0.43 -21.34 -40.76
N THR A 348 1.66 -21.31 -40.24
CA THR A 348 2.64 -22.37 -40.36
C THR A 348 3.61 -22.41 -39.18
N ILE A 349 4.23 -23.57 -38.94
CA ILE A 349 5.28 -23.72 -37.94
C ILE A 349 6.51 -22.82 -38.27
N HIS A 350 6.77 -22.57 -39.52
CA HIS A 350 7.88 -21.67 -39.93
C HIS A 350 7.58 -20.22 -39.58
N HIS A 351 6.34 -19.78 -39.73
CA HIS A 351 5.90 -18.45 -39.33
C HIS A 351 6.02 -18.28 -37.82
N PHE A 352 5.54 -19.26 -37.04
CA PHE A 352 5.73 -19.31 -35.60
C PHE A 352 7.19 -19.22 -35.19
N SER A 353 8.02 -20.14 -35.71
CA SER A 353 9.46 -20.24 -35.33
C SER A 353 10.23 -18.97 -35.65
N ARG A 354 9.92 -18.33 -36.79
CA ARG A 354 10.54 -17.03 -37.15
C ARG A 354 10.14 -15.94 -36.16
N GLN A 355 8.85 -15.77 -35.89
CA GLN A 355 8.39 -14.75 -34.94
C GLN A 355 8.92 -14.98 -33.51
N PHE A 356 9.02 -16.24 -33.09
CA PHE A 356 9.61 -16.60 -31.80
C PHE A 356 11.10 -16.23 -31.77
N LYS A 357 11.85 -16.55 -32.80
CA LYS A 357 13.28 -16.20 -32.89
C LYS A 357 13.50 -14.70 -32.96
N ASP A 358 12.70 -13.99 -33.76
CA ASP A 358 12.78 -12.53 -33.88
C ASP A 358 12.52 -11.85 -32.53
N LYS A 359 11.63 -12.42 -31.71
CA LYS A 359 11.27 -11.87 -30.38
C LYS A 359 12.27 -12.24 -29.28
N PHE A 360 12.70 -13.51 -29.22
CA PHE A 360 13.48 -14.03 -28.08
C PHE A 360 14.97 -14.32 -28.45
N GLY A 361 15.41 -13.98 -29.65
CA GLY A 361 16.80 -14.19 -30.10
C GLY A 361 17.15 -15.65 -30.38
N MET A 362 16.32 -16.61 -30.01
CA MET A 362 16.53 -18.04 -30.17
C MET A 362 15.29 -18.75 -30.71
N SER A 363 15.47 -19.89 -31.37
CA SER A 363 14.35 -20.70 -31.87
C SER A 363 13.59 -21.39 -30.75
N PRO A 364 12.32 -21.83 -30.98
CA PRO A 364 11.58 -22.62 -30.01
C PRO A 364 12.33 -23.86 -29.51
N SER A 365 13.11 -24.51 -30.41
CA SER A 365 13.87 -25.71 -30.05
C SER A 365 15.11 -25.38 -29.20
N GLU A 366 15.79 -24.27 -29.44
CA GLU A 366 16.89 -23.78 -28.59
C GLU A 366 16.34 -23.38 -27.20
N TYR A 367 15.21 -22.70 -27.13
CA TYR A 367 14.57 -22.36 -25.88
C TYR A 367 14.15 -23.60 -25.06
N ALA A 368 13.57 -24.62 -25.74
CA ALA A 368 13.20 -25.88 -25.06
C ALA A 368 14.42 -26.59 -24.46
N LYS A 369 15.58 -26.54 -25.14
CA LYS A 369 16.81 -27.13 -24.63
C LYS A 369 17.40 -26.33 -23.45
N SER A 370 17.34 -24.99 -23.48
CA SER A 370 17.86 -24.17 -22.40
C SER A 370 17.17 -24.44 -21.08
N ILE A 371 15.85 -24.62 -21.08
CA ILE A 371 15.06 -24.90 -19.84
C ILE A 371 15.20 -26.34 -19.33
N GLN A 372 15.71 -27.30 -20.14
CA GLN A 372 15.97 -28.65 -19.68
C GLN A 372 17.40 -28.82 -19.09
N SER A 373 18.24 -27.80 -19.23
CA SER A 373 19.63 -27.79 -18.76
C SER A 373 19.81 -27.09 -17.41
N GLU A 374 18.74 -26.48 -16.88
CA GLU A 374 18.62 -25.93 -15.53
C GLU A 374 17.94 -26.96 -14.59
#